data_0fc3c85c77572bbfdd1dc826c000d412
#
_entry.id   0fc3c85c77572bbfdd1dc826c000d412
#
_cell.length_a   1.000
_cell.length_b   1.000
_cell.length_c   1.000
_cell.angle_alpha   90.00
_cell.angle_beta   90.00
_cell.angle_gamma   90.00
#
_symmetry.space_group_name_H-M   'P 1'
#
loop_
_entity.id
_entity.type
_entity.pdbx_description
1 polymer ?
#
loop_
_entity_poly.entity_id
_entity_poly.type
_entity_poly.pdbx_seq_one_letter_code
_entity_poly.pdbx_strand_id
1 'polypeptide(L)'
;MRTLYFCRHAKSSWADPGQADFDRPLNERGERNAAFMAHLFKERGEPVDLLVSSTAVRALTTAKEFAKALGVQERAIMLRPDLYHAGPMTIQQVAEQLPDHVDRALFFGHNPGITEVIERLSGEPIGNLPTCGMVR
;
A
#
# COMPACT_ATOMS: atom_id res chain seq x y z
N MET A 1 -0.50 -1.13 21.35
CA MET A 1 0.34 -1.72 20.30
C MET A 1 -0.36 -1.61 18.96
N ARG A 2 0.36 -1.18 17.94
CA ARG A 2 -0.20 -1.07 16.59
C ARG A 2 0.11 -2.27 15.74
N THR A 3 -0.83 -2.62 14.87
CA THR A 3 -0.60 -3.58 13.81
C THR A 3 -0.50 -2.80 12.50
N LEU A 4 0.58 -3.04 11.76
CA LEU A 4 0.81 -2.42 10.47
C LEU A 4 0.75 -3.49 9.38
N TYR A 5 0.02 -3.18 8.32
CA TYR A 5 -0.02 -4.01 7.13
C TYR A 5 0.64 -3.23 6.00
N PHE A 6 1.48 -3.89 5.23
CA PHE A 6 2.14 -3.27 4.08
C PHE A 6 1.74 -3.99 2.80
N CYS A 7 1.31 -3.22 1.82
CA CYS A 7 0.92 -3.74 0.51
C CYS A 7 1.68 -2.97 -0.57
N ARG A 8 2.45 -3.68 -1.39
CA ARG A 8 3.05 -3.07 -2.56
C ARG A 8 1.96 -2.85 -3.61
N HIS A 9 2.02 -1.73 -4.34
CA HIS A 9 1.06 -1.47 -5.41
C HIS A 9 0.97 -2.63 -6.40
N ALA A 10 -0.19 -2.80 -7.04
CA ALA A 10 -0.41 -3.83 -8.04
C ALA A 10 0.36 -3.52 -9.33
N LYS A 11 0.36 -4.45 -10.27
CA LYS A 11 1.16 -4.35 -11.49
C LYS A 11 0.78 -3.12 -12.31
N SER A 12 1.77 -2.29 -12.61
CA SER A 12 1.57 -1.05 -13.36
C SER A 12 1.84 -1.21 -14.85
N SER A 13 1.28 -0.30 -15.64
CA SER A 13 1.38 -0.31 -17.09
C SER A 13 2.63 0.42 -17.56
N TRP A 14 3.27 -0.12 -18.61
CA TRP A 14 4.32 0.52 -19.39
C TRP A 14 3.85 0.84 -20.80
N ALA A 15 2.53 0.86 -21.03
CA ALA A 15 1.96 1.02 -22.38
C ALA A 15 2.23 2.40 -22.97
N ASP A 16 2.35 3.43 -22.14
CA ASP A 16 2.65 4.79 -22.57
C ASP A 16 4.06 5.19 -22.15
N PRO A 17 5.08 5.06 -23.02
CA PRO A 17 6.45 5.40 -22.66
C PRO A 17 6.71 6.88 -22.42
N GLY A 18 5.80 7.76 -22.88
CA GLY A 18 5.89 9.20 -22.63
C GLY A 18 5.28 9.64 -21.32
N GLN A 19 4.66 8.73 -20.58
CA GLN A 19 3.99 9.05 -19.34
C GLN A 19 4.98 9.15 -18.18
N ALA A 20 4.79 10.14 -17.30
CA ALA A 20 5.60 10.27 -16.10
C ALA A 20 5.37 9.05 -15.19
N ASP A 21 6.44 8.59 -14.51
CA ASP A 21 6.34 7.44 -13.63
C ASP A 21 5.23 7.59 -12.59
N PHE A 22 5.11 8.77 -12.01
CA PHE A 22 4.08 9.07 -11.00
C PHE A 22 2.66 8.80 -11.52
N ASP A 23 2.41 9.05 -12.79
CA ASP A 23 1.08 8.94 -13.40
C ASP A 23 0.78 7.57 -14.01
N ARG A 24 1.73 6.64 -13.97
CA ARG A 24 1.53 5.31 -14.55
C ARG A 24 0.39 4.58 -13.86
N PRO A 25 -0.64 4.13 -14.61
CA PRO A 25 -1.77 3.40 -14.04
C PRO A 25 -1.43 1.93 -13.85
N LEU A 26 -2.35 1.19 -13.25
CA LEU A 26 -2.29 -0.27 -13.24
C LEU A 26 -2.56 -0.79 -14.65
N ASN A 27 -1.96 -1.95 -14.99
CA ASN A 27 -2.36 -2.68 -16.18
C ASN A 27 -3.55 -3.59 -15.83
N GLU A 28 -4.09 -4.31 -16.82
CA GLU A 28 -5.25 -5.18 -16.58
C GLU A 28 -4.99 -6.24 -15.52
N ARG A 29 -3.80 -6.84 -15.54
CA ARG A 29 -3.41 -7.83 -14.53
C ARG A 29 -3.37 -7.19 -13.15
N GLY A 30 -2.84 -5.97 -13.05
CA GLY A 30 -2.79 -5.22 -11.79
C GLY A 30 -4.18 -4.90 -11.26
N GLU A 31 -5.10 -4.48 -12.13
CA GLU A 31 -6.47 -4.21 -11.73
C GLU A 31 -7.16 -5.45 -11.17
N ARG A 32 -7.01 -6.59 -11.85
CA ARG A 32 -7.58 -7.85 -11.37
C ARG A 32 -6.97 -8.30 -10.07
N ASN A 33 -5.65 -8.20 -9.94
CA ASN A 33 -4.95 -8.63 -8.74
C ASN A 33 -5.28 -7.73 -7.54
N ALA A 34 -5.43 -6.42 -7.74
CA ALA A 34 -5.81 -5.51 -6.68
C ALA A 34 -7.20 -5.86 -6.13
N ALA A 35 -8.15 -6.08 -7.01
CA ALA A 35 -9.50 -6.47 -6.61
C ALA A 35 -9.51 -7.83 -5.91
N PHE A 36 -8.74 -8.79 -6.42
CA PHE A 36 -8.65 -10.13 -5.83
C PHE A 36 -8.04 -10.09 -4.43
N MET A 37 -6.91 -9.41 -4.27
CA MET A 37 -6.22 -9.31 -2.99
C MET A 37 -7.05 -8.53 -1.97
N ALA A 38 -7.75 -7.49 -2.42
CA ALA A 38 -8.65 -6.74 -1.55
C ALA A 38 -9.77 -7.63 -1.01
N HIS A 39 -10.33 -8.47 -1.86
CA HIS A 39 -11.37 -9.41 -1.45
C HIS A 39 -10.86 -10.45 -0.47
N LEU A 40 -9.66 -11.02 -0.73
CA LEU A 40 -9.03 -11.96 0.19
C LEU A 40 -8.78 -11.32 1.56
N PHE A 41 -8.30 -10.09 1.57
CA PHE A 41 -8.06 -9.37 2.82
C PHE A 41 -9.35 -9.16 3.60
N LYS A 42 -10.43 -8.78 2.91
CA LYS A 42 -11.74 -8.62 3.52
C LYS A 42 -12.21 -9.94 4.15
N GLU A 43 -12.03 -11.07 3.45
CA GLU A 43 -12.46 -12.37 3.95
C GLU A 43 -11.73 -12.81 5.21
N ARG A 44 -10.51 -12.32 5.44
CA ARG A 44 -9.80 -12.61 6.68
C ARG A 44 -10.44 -11.98 7.90
N GLY A 45 -11.31 -10.98 7.70
CA GLY A 45 -12.06 -10.37 8.78
C GLY A 45 -11.25 -9.54 9.74
N GLU A 46 -10.00 -9.20 9.41
CA GLU A 46 -9.19 -8.35 10.27
C GLU A 46 -9.63 -6.89 10.17
N PRO A 47 -9.89 -6.23 11.30
CA PRO A 47 -10.28 -4.83 11.27
C PRO A 47 -9.12 -3.93 10.84
N VAL A 48 -9.43 -2.84 10.14
CA VAL A 48 -8.46 -1.81 9.76
C VAL A 48 -9.08 -0.45 10.09
N ASP A 49 -8.33 0.39 10.78
CA ASP A 49 -8.80 1.71 11.18
C ASP A 49 -8.49 2.77 10.14
N LEU A 50 -7.41 2.58 9.38
CA LEU A 50 -6.94 3.60 8.44
C LEU A 50 -6.18 2.97 7.27
N LEU A 51 -6.48 3.46 6.06
CA LEU A 51 -5.66 3.17 4.89
C LEU A 51 -4.78 4.38 4.60
N VAL A 52 -3.50 4.14 4.37
CA VAL A 52 -2.50 5.18 4.10
C VAL A 52 -1.84 4.87 2.77
N SER A 53 -1.84 5.81 1.84
CA SER A 53 -1.35 5.54 0.49
C SER A 53 -0.42 6.63 -0.03
N SER A 54 0.60 6.18 -0.77
CA SER A 54 1.32 7.05 -1.69
C SER A 54 0.33 7.67 -2.67
N THR A 55 0.64 8.86 -3.15
CA THR A 55 -0.21 9.57 -4.11
C THR A 55 0.04 9.17 -5.56
N ALA A 56 1.03 8.34 -5.85
CA ALA A 56 1.25 7.82 -7.19
C ALA A 56 0.01 7.02 -7.65
N VAL A 57 -0.36 7.17 -8.91
CA VAL A 57 -1.61 6.60 -9.43
C VAL A 57 -1.72 5.10 -9.16
N ARG A 58 -0.66 4.33 -9.41
CA ARG A 58 -0.67 2.88 -9.22
C ARG A 58 -0.89 2.44 -7.77
N ALA A 59 -0.35 3.19 -6.82
CA ALA A 59 -0.53 2.88 -5.40
C ALA A 59 -1.92 3.30 -4.93
N LEU A 60 -2.36 4.49 -5.30
CA LEU A 60 -3.67 5.00 -4.90
C LEU A 60 -4.81 4.16 -5.49
N THR A 61 -4.67 3.72 -6.75
CA THR A 61 -5.68 2.85 -7.37
C THR A 61 -5.77 1.51 -6.63
N THR A 62 -4.63 0.94 -6.22
CA THR A 62 -4.61 -0.28 -5.40
C THR A 62 -5.33 -0.04 -4.07
N ALA A 63 -5.03 1.08 -3.40
CA ALA A 63 -5.68 1.43 -2.13
C ALA A 63 -7.19 1.61 -2.29
N LYS A 64 -7.65 2.20 -3.38
CA LYS A 64 -9.08 2.39 -3.66
C LYS A 64 -9.82 1.06 -3.81
N GLU A 65 -9.18 0.05 -4.39
CA GLU A 65 -9.78 -1.29 -4.47
C GLU A 65 -9.97 -1.89 -3.08
N PHE A 66 -9.00 -1.72 -2.19
CA PHE A 66 -9.13 -2.16 -0.80
C PHE A 66 -10.21 -1.37 -0.06
N ALA A 67 -10.27 -0.07 -0.26
CA ALA A 67 -11.30 0.76 0.34
C ALA A 67 -12.69 0.30 -0.08
N LYS A 68 -12.87 0.02 -1.37
CA LYS A 68 -14.13 -0.47 -1.91
C LYS A 68 -14.54 -1.80 -1.26
N ALA A 69 -13.60 -2.75 -1.17
CA ALA A 69 -13.86 -4.06 -0.57
C ALA A 69 -14.21 -3.96 0.92
N LEU A 70 -13.53 -3.05 1.64
CA LEU A 70 -13.69 -2.89 3.08
C LEU A 70 -14.83 -1.94 3.47
N GLY A 71 -15.51 -1.34 2.49
CA GLY A 71 -16.58 -0.39 2.77
C GLY A 71 -16.09 0.95 3.28
N VAL A 72 -14.85 1.32 2.97
CA VAL A 72 -14.23 2.59 3.34
C VAL A 72 -14.41 3.60 2.20
N GLN A 73 -14.78 4.83 2.52
CA GLN A 73 -14.89 5.86 1.50
C GLN A 73 -13.50 6.27 1.01
N GLU A 74 -13.38 6.53 -0.29
CA GLU A 74 -12.09 6.93 -0.89
C GLU A 74 -11.50 8.16 -0.19
N ARG A 75 -12.34 9.13 0.17
CA ARG A 75 -11.89 10.36 0.86
C ARG A 75 -11.30 10.10 2.24
N ALA A 76 -11.54 8.92 2.81
CA ALA A 76 -10.99 8.54 4.11
C ALA A 76 -9.58 7.94 4.00
N ILE A 77 -9.10 7.67 2.80
CA ILE A 77 -7.72 7.22 2.59
C ILE A 77 -6.79 8.40 2.92
N MET A 78 -5.83 8.17 3.83
CA MET A 78 -4.82 9.19 4.13
C MET A 78 -3.79 9.22 3.00
N LEU A 79 -3.69 10.34 2.31
CA LEU A 79 -2.75 10.51 1.22
C LEU A 79 -1.43 11.06 1.75
N ARG A 80 -0.32 10.39 1.44
CA ARG A 80 1.01 10.79 1.86
C ARG A 80 1.94 10.85 0.64
N PRO A 81 2.14 12.05 0.08
CA PRO A 81 3.05 12.21 -1.06
C PRO A 81 4.49 11.76 -0.76
N ASP A 82 4.92 11.85 0.48
CA ASP A 82 6.26 11.43 0.91
C ASP A 82 6.47 9.92 0.89
N LEU A 83 5.42 9.13 0.70
CA LEU A 83 5.57 7.68 0.48
C LEU A 83 6.00 7.33 -0.94
N TYR A 84 5.88 8.26 -1.89
CA TYR A 84 6.35 8.04 -3.24
C TYR A 84 7.88 8.03 -3.24
N HIS A 85 8.49 6.95 -3.71
CA HIS A 85 9.93 6.73 -3.66
C HIS A 85 10.53 6.76 -2.25
N ALA A 86 9.73 6.47 -1.24
CA ALA A 86 10.18 6.51 0.15
C ALA A 86 11.14 5.37 0.48
N GLY A 87 12.16 5.68 1.28
CA GLY A 87 12.98 4.66 1.92
C GLY A 87 12.33 4.16 3.21
N PRO A 88 12.94 3.17 3.89
CA PRO A 88 12.34 2.57 5.08
C PRO A 88 12.19 3.54 6.24
N MET A 89 13.11 4.47 6.40
CA MET A 89 13.04 5.47 7.47
C MET A 89 11.84 6.39 7.31
N THR A 90 11.56 6.84 6.10
CA THR A 90 10.42 7.72 5.83
C THR A 90 9.10 6.98 6.10
N ILE A 91 8.99 5.73 5.65
CA ILE A 91 7.79 4.93 5.89
C ILE A 91 7.57 4.72 7.39
N GLN A 92 8.64 4.42 8.11
CA GLN A 92 8.56 4.25 9.57
C GLN A 92 8.12 5.53 10.26
N GLN A 93 8.64 6.68 9.83
CA GLN A 93 8.23 7.98 10.38
C GLN A 93 6.75 8.25 10.14
N VAL A 94 6.24 7.94 8.96
CA VAL A 94 4.80 8.09 8.69
C VAL A 94 3.98 7.23 9.64
N ALA A 95 4.41 5.98 9.87
CA ALA A 95 3.73 5.10 10.82
C ALA A 95 3.75 5.65 12.24
N GLU A 96 4.86 6.24 12.67
CA GLU A 96 5.01 6.83 14.00
C GLU A 96 4.14 8.08 14.19
N GLN A 97 3.84 8.78 13.11
CA GLN A 97 3.06 10.02 13.12
C GLN A 97 1.55 9.78 12.99
N LEU A 98 1.10 8.53 12.90
CA LEU A 98 -0.32 8.24 12.81
C LEU A 98 -1.07 8.68 14.07
N PRO A 99 -2.35 9.07 13.95
CA PRO A 99 -3.15 9.44 15.12
C PRO A 99 -3.17 8.33 16.17
N ASP A 100 -3.20 8.72 17.44
CA ASP A 100 -3.12 7.77 18.55
C ASP A 100 -4.26 6.74 18.58
N HIS A 101 -5.42 7.10 18.05
CA HIS A 101 -6.57 6.20 18.01
C HIS A 101 -6.47 5.12 16.93
N VAL A 102 -5.47 5.20 16.05
CA VAL A 102 -5.28 4.21 14.98
C VAL A 102 -4.47 3.04 15.53
N ASP A 103 -5.12 1.89 15.69
CA ASP A 103 -4.48 0.66 16.14
C ASP A 103 -4.01 -0.22 14.98
N ARG A 104 -4.72 -0.17 13.85
CA ARG A 104 -4.42 -0.98 12.68
C ARG A 104 -4.44 -0.13 11.43
N ALA A 105 -3.31 -0.05 10.75
CA ALA A 105 -3.15 0.74 9.53
C ALA A 105 -2.64 -0.12 8.39
N LEU A 106 -3.20 0.09 7.21
CA LEU A 106 -2.81 -0.59 5.98
C LEU A 106 -2.15 0.42 5.05
N PHE A 107 -0.88 0.18 4.72
CA PHE A 107 -0.06 1.07 3.89
C PHE A 107 0.04 0.54 2.47
N PHE A 108 -0.06 1.45 1.51
CA PHE A 108 0.15 1.16 0.08
C PHE A 108 1.31 1.99 -0.43
N GLY A 109 2.32 1.33 -0.97
CA GLY A 109 3.52 2.01 -1.39
C GLY A 109 4.32 1.24 -2.43
N HIS A 110 5.61 1.48 -2.44
CA HIS A 110 6.52 1.09 -3.51
C HIS A 110 7.75 0.37 -2.97
N ASN A 111 8.32 -0.51 -3.80
CA ASN A 111 9.64 -1.06 -3.55
C ASN A 111 10.72 -0.11 -4.11
N PRO A 112 11.94 -0.16 -3.55
CA PRO A 112 12.39 -1.10 -2.53
C PRO A 112 11.97 -0.73 -1.10
N GLY A 113 11.49 0.48 -0.86
CA GLY A 113 11.22 1.00 0.48
C GLY A 113 10.30 0.12 1.29
N ILE A 114 9.22 -0.40 0.69
CA ILE A 114 8.24 -1.19 1.43
C ILE A 114 8.84 -2.53 1.90
N THR A 115 9.63 -3.19 1.07
CA THR A 115 10.35 -4.41 1.47
C THR A 115 11.34 -4.11 2.59
N GLU A 116 12.10 -3.04 2.43
CA GLU A 116 13.11 -2.66 3.42
C GLU A 116 12.53 -2.30 4.78
N VAL A 117 11.37 -1.61 4.83
CA VAL A 117 10.74 -1.28 6.10
C VAL A 117 10.22 -2.53 6.79
N ILE A 118 9.68 -3.48 6.04
CA ILE A 118 9.21 -4.76 6.60
C ILE A 118 10.38 -5.52 7.23
N GLU A 119 11.49 -5.61 6.49
CA GLU A 119 12.69 -6.28 7.01
C GLU A 119 13.25 -5.59 8.25
N ARG A 120 13.23 -4.26 8.25
CA ARG A 120 13.70 -3.47 9.39
C ARG A 120 12.84 -3.69 10.63
N LEU A 121 11.52 -3.69 10.48
CA LEU A 121 10.60 -3.81 11.61
C LEU A 121 10.48 -5.24 12.12
N SER A 122 10.59 -6.23 11.24
CA SER A 122 10.48 -7.64 11.62
C SER A 122 11.81 -8.25 12.06
N GLY A 123 12.93 -7.67 11.62
CA GLY A 123 14.25 -8.24 11.84
C GLY A 123 14.56 -9.44 10.95
N GLU A 124 13.71 -9.73 9.96
CA GLU A 124 13.87 -10.88 9.09
C GLU A 124 13.93 -10.50 7.62
N PRO A 125 14.82 -11.15 6.84
CA PRO A 125 14.84 -10.92 5.39
C PRO A 125 13.65 -11.59 4.74
N ILE A 126 12.96 -10.85 3.85
CA ILE A 126 11.83 -11.38 3.09
C ILE A 126 12.10 -11.45 1.60
N GLY A 127 13.28 -10.97 1.16
CA GLY A 127 13.62 -10.86 -0.25
C GLY A 127 12.91 -9.67 -0.88
N ASN A 128 12.10 -9.92 -1.89
CA ASN A 128 11.40 -8.86 -2.60
C ASN A 128 9.89 -9.09 -2.53
N LEU A 129 9.16 -8.15 -1.94
CA LEU A 129 7.69 -8.24 -1.90
C LEU A 129 7.15 -8.06 -3.32
N PRO A 130 6.39 -9.03 -3.86
CA PRO A 130 5.86 -8.91 -5.22
C PRO A 130 4.79 -7.82 -5.32
N THR A 131 4.46 -7.41 -6.55
CA THR A 131 3.36 -6.47 -6.77
C THR A 131 2.08 -7.02 -6.15
N CYS A 132 1.33 -6.15 -5.48
CA CYS A 132 0.15 -6.50 -4.69
C CYS A 132 0.40 -7.52 -3.57
N GLY A 133 1.65 -7.81 -3.24
CA GLY A 133 2.01 -8.63 -2.09
C GLY A 133 1.71 -7.88 -0.80
N MET A 134 1.35 -8.61 0.24
CA MET A 134 1.00 -8.04 1.54
C MET A 134 1.75 -8.74 2.67
N VAL A 135 2.12 -7.94 3.69
CA VAL A 135 2.69 -8.43 4.94
C VAL A 135 2.03 -7.67 6.09
N ARG A 136 1.78 -8.38 7.17
CA ARG A 136 1.23 -7.83 8.40
C ARG A 136 2.33 -7.31 9.33
#